data_3fbefd15e72bafe59f76431eb470a2bd
#
_entry.id   3fbefd15e72bafe59f76431eb470a2bd
#
_cell.length_a   1.000
_cell.length_b   1.000
_cell.length_c   1.000
_cell.angle_alpha   90.00
_cell.angle_beta   90.00
_cell.angle_gamma   90.00
#
_symmetry.space_group_name_H-M   'P 1'
#
loop_
_entity.id
_entity.type
_entity.pdbx_description
1 polymer ?
#
loop_
_entity_poly.entity_id
_entity_poly.type
_entity_poly.pdbx_seq_one_letter_code
_entity_poly.pdbx_strand_id
1 'polypeptide(L)'
;MPPEPPKPPAYLAAALTAPDGTIIDVRLEADGKVRHLAGRGGGQAEAARVRAALAATPEQSPDASDDRPPVAVLIGAGLGHGIAAALEAGCPAVYVLDRQAAIQAATGVRARFAAEARVVFRDDADPLAAAAAAADAARASGFARLCLVVHPAYPRLDPDWQAGVAAGCARYEALRREIGYPKLASPKPRVLLLWRPYFLYREIETALDRLDMPHERLDMGRGERGETAVVEGLLAAVARFRPDFALTVNHLGLDREGRLTALLAEIGLPLASWFVDSPRLVLHDFAGLAGPGVMLFSYDADMAAAMAGQGFAHTAWLPLATDPARFAPRAPAAGHPWRAAASFVGASMN
;
A
#
# COMPACT_ATOMS: atom_id res chain seq x y z
N MET A 1 -26.17 -11.45 13.12
CA MET A 1 -26.04 -10.03 12.79
C MET A 1 -25.21 -9.39 13.90
N PRO A 2 -24.14 -8.64 13.60
CA PRO A 2 -23.51 -7.81 14.62
C PRO A 2 -24.54 -6.79 15.16
N PRO A 3 -24.47 -6.40 16.43
CA PRO A 3 -25.35 -5.40 16.98
C PRO A 3 -25.21 -4.08 16.22
N GLU A 4 -26.35 -3.43 15.98
CA GLU A 4 -26.37 -2.12 15.34
C GLU A 4 -25.54 -1.13 16.18
N PRO A 5 -24.59 -0.37 15.59
CA PRO A 5 -23.77 0.54 16.36
C PRO A 5 -24.65 1.59 17.06
N PRO A 6 -24.32 1.99 18.29
CA PRO A 6 -25.12 2.94 19.04
C PRO A 6 -25.28 4.25 18.26
N LYS A 7 -26.51 4.76 18.20
CA LYS A 7 -26.78 6.08 17.61
C LYS A 7 -26.09 7.16 18.44
N PRO A 8 -25.48 8.17 17.79
CA PRO A 8 -24.92 9.30 18.52
C PRO A 8 -25.99 9.97 19.38
N PRO A 9 -25.64 10.48 20.57
CA PRO A 9 -26.61 11.13 21.47
C PRO A 9 -27.30 12.29 20.75
N ALA A 10 -28.59 12.41 20.89
CA ALA A 10 -29.36 13.52 20.37
C ALA A 10 -29.01 14.82 21.11
N TYR A 11 -28.55 15.84 20.42
CA TYR A 11 -28.32 17.18 20.95
C TYR A 11 -28.74 18.24 19.93
N LEU A 12 -29.07 19.43 20.42
CA LEU A 12 -29.30 20.60 19.60
C LEU A 12 -27.96 21.32 19.37
N ALA A 13 -27.68 21.68 18.13
CA ALA A 13 -26.50 22.45 17.77
C ALA A 13 -26.94 23.80 17.17
N ALA A 14 -26.43 24.89 17.69
CA ALA A 14 -26.71 26.25 17.19
C ALA A 14 -25.42 27.00 16.97
N ALA A 15 -25.24 27.55 15.77
CA ALA A 15 -24.09 28.40 15.48
C ALA A 15 -24.12 29.68 16.28
N LEU A 16 -22.98 30.10 16.79
CA LEU A 16 -22.70 31.40 17.35
C LEU A 16 -21.89 32.21 16.35
N THR A 17 -22.40 33.35 15.94
CA THR A 17 -21.80 34.19 14.90
C THR A 17 -21.27 35.51 15.47
N ALA A 18 -20.17 35.98 14.93
CA ALA A 18 -19.68 37.33 15.10
C ALA A 18 -20.57 38.32 14.33
N PRO A 19 -20.44 39.67 14.58
CA PRO A 19 -21.24 40.67 13.90
C PRO A 19 -21.12 40.66 12.36
N ASP A 20 -20.03 40.15 11.82
CA ASP A 20 -19.78 40.02 10.38
C ASP A 20 -20.39 38.73 9.77
N GLY A 21 -21.11 37.93 10.58
CA GLY A 21 -21.70 36.67 10.15
C GLY A 21 -20.75 35.46 10.24
N THR A 22 -19.49 35.64 10.61
CA THR A 22 -18.54 34.54 10.77
C THR A 22 -18.95 33.63 11.94
N ILE A 23 -19.00 32.32 11.73
CA ILE A 23 -19.27 31.35 12.80
C ILE A 23 -18.02 31.22 13.66
N ILE A 24 -18.16 31.62 14.95
CA ILE A 24 -17.06 31.61 15.93
C ILE A 24 -17.11 30.44 16.89
N ASP A 25 -18.28 29.83 17.09
CA ASP A 25 -18.47 28.66 17.92
C ASP A 25 -19.80 27.97 17.61
N VAL A 26 -20.04 26.79 18.18
CA VAL A 26 -21.33 26.11 18.17
C VAL A 26 -21.74 25.77 19.60
N ARG A 27 -22.91 26.22 19.98
CA ARG A 27 -23.55 25.85 21.23
C ARG A 27 -24.20 24.47 21.05
N LEU A 28 -23.84 23.53 21.93
CA LEU A 28 -24.37 22.20 21.98
C LEU A 28 -25.23 22.07 23.25
N GLU A 29 -26.49 21.66 23.10
CA GLU A 29 -27.40 21.47 24.23
C GLU A 29 -27.93 20.03 24.25
N ALA A 30 -27.61 19.32 25.31
CA ALA A 30 -28.09 17.97 25.60
C ALA A 30 -28.36 17.80 27.09
N ASP A 31 -29.45 17.13 27.43
CA ASP A 31 -29.84 16.81 28.83
C ASP A 31 -29.79 18.04 29.75
N GLY A 32 -30.25 19.19 29.27
CA GLY A 32 -30.25 20.45 30.01
C GLY A 32 -28.87 21.07 30.26
N LYS A 33 -27.82 20.51 29.67
CA LYS A 33 -26.45 21.03 29.76
C LYS A 33 -26.05 21.73 28.47
N VAL A 34 -25.46 22.92 28.61
CA VAL A 34 -24.90 23.67 27.48
C VAL A 34 -23.38 23.49 27.44
N ARG A 35 -22.88 23.21 26.25
CA ARG A 35 -21.45 23.08 25.98
C ARG A 35 -21.09 23.90 24.72
N HIS A 36 -19.84 24.19 24.58
CA HIS A 36 -19.29 24.89 23.43
C HIS A 36 -18.34 23.99 22.65
N LEU A 37 -18.46 23.98 21.33
CA LEU A 37 -17.66 23.13 20.45
C LEU A 37 -16.19 23.57 20.43
N ALA A 38 -15.94 24.85 20.11
CA ALA A 38 -14.59 25.40 19.95
C ALA A 38 -14.01 25.95 21.27
N GLY A 39 -14.86 26.37 22.21
CA GLY A 39 -14.45 26.90 23.48
C GLY A 39 -13.63 28.19 23.38
N ARG A 40 -12.82 28.49 24.43
CA ARG A 40 -12.08 29.78 24.51
C ARG A 40 -11.04 30.03 23.41
N GLY A 41 -10.52 28.98 22.77
CA GLY A 41 -9.49 29.09 21.74
C GLY A 41 -10.01 29.23 20.31
N GLY A 42 -11.33 29.00 20.11
CA GLY A 42 -11.96 29.13 18.81
C GLY A 42 -11.27 28.36 17.68
N GLY A 43 -11.44 28.82 16.46
CA GLY A 43 -10.85 28.22 15.27
C GLY A 43 -9.32 28.24 15.25
N GLN A 44 -8.68 29.22 15.90
CA GLN A 44 -7.22 29.28 15.98
C GLN A 44 -6.63 28.09 16.74
N ALA A 45 -7.25 27.69 17.86
CA ALA A 45 -6.80 26.54 18.62
C ALA A 45 -7.01 25.22 17.85
N GLU A 46 -8.07 25.14 17.06
CA GLU A 46 -8.31 24.01 16.15
C GLU A 46 -7.20 23.87 15.11
N ALA A 47 -6.90 24.96 14.38
CA ALA A 47 -5.82 24.98 13.38
C ALA A 47 -4.44 24.70 14.00
N ALA A 48 -4.14 25.32 15.14
CA ALA A 48 -2.85 25.15 15.83
C ALA A 48 -2.63 23.67 16.24
N ARG A 49 -3.68 23.01 16.70
CA ARG A 49 -3.60 21.58 17.07
C ARG A 49 -3.27 20.70 15.87
N VAL A 50 -3.90 20.95 14.73
CA VAL A 50 -3.62 20.18 13.51
C VAL A 50 -2.20 20.46 13.03
N ARG A 51 -1.77 21.72 12.98
CA ARG A 51 -0.38 22.05 12.61
C ARG A 51 0.64 21.40 13.54
N ALA A 52 0.40 21.41 14.84
CA ALA A 52 1.28 20.76 15.81
C ALA A 52 1.38 19.22 15.59
N ALA A 53 0.25 18.59 15.32
CA ALA A 53 0.21 17.15 15.06
C ALA A 53 0.92 16.78 13.73
N LEU A 54 0.77 17.58 12.70
CA LEU A 54 1.44 17.40 11.42
C LEU A 54 2.96 17.60 11.52
N ALA A 55 3.40 18.57 12.33
CA ALA A 55 4.81 18.85 12.57
C ALA A 55 5.48 17.85 13.52
N ALA A 56 4.71 17.11 14.31
CA ALA A 56 5.26 16.09 15.21
C ALA A 56 5.86 14.95 14.40
N THR A 57 7.19 14.82 14.48
CA THR A 57 7.89 13.64 13.97
C THR A 57 7.67 12.50 14.96
N PRO A 58 7.19 11.31 14.52
CA PRO A 58 7.08 10.17 15.42
C PRO A 58 8.47 9.77 15.91
N GLU A 59 8.71 9.74 17.22
CA GLU A 59 9.99 9.36 17.85
C GLU A 59 10.50 7.96 17.49
N GLN A 60 9.71 7.16 16.79
CA GLN A 60 9.96 5.75 16.47
C GLN A 60 9.76 5.41 14.99
N SER A 61 9.92 6.33 14.06
CA SER A 61 9.97 5.93 12.66
C SER A 61 11.37 5.38 12.35
N PRO A 62 11.53 4.09 12.01
CA PRO A 62 12.82 3.56 11.57
C PRO A 62 13.29 4.21 10.25
N ASP A 63 12.39 4.86 9.54
CA ASP A 63 12.66 5.62 8.33
C ASP A 63 12.60 7.12 8.64
N ALA A 64 13.66 7.65 9.23
CA ALA A 64 13.85 9.10 9.46
C ALA A 64 13.89 9.93 8.14
N SER A 65 13.69 9.29 7.00
CA SER A 65 13.73 9.89 5.66
C SER A 65 12.35 9.95 4.98
N ASP A 66 11.25 9.65 5.67
CA ASP A 66 9.92 9.75 5.07
C ASP A 66 9.42 11.22 5.14
N ASP A 67 9.94 12.06 4.25
CA ASP A 67 9.56 13.47 4.09
C ASP A 67 8.19 13.65 3.41
N ARG A 68 7.47 12.56 3.11
CA ARG A 68 6.16 12.64 2.46
C ARG A 68 5.13 13.26 3.39
N PRO A 69 4.31 14.21 2.90
CA PRO A 69 3.22 14.77 3.68
C PRO A 69 2.25 13.65 4.12
N PRO A 70 1.81 13.63 5.38
CA PRO A 70 0.87 12.62 5.86
C PRO A 70 -0.53 12.85 5.29
N VAL A 71 -1.33 11.77 5.25
CA VAL A 71 -2.79 11.90 5.11
C VAL A 71 -3.35 12.33 6.46
N ALA A 72 -4.06 13.46 6.48
CA ALA A 72 -4.69 13.94 7.69
C ALA A 72 -6.01 13.21 7.97
N VAL A 73 -6.20 12.72 9.18
CA VAL A 73 -7.43 12.09 9.65
C VAL A 73 -7.96 12.91 10.82
N LEU A 74 -9.04 13.63 10.58
CA LEU A 74 -9.65 14.53 11.57
C LEU A 74 -10.93 13.89 12.12
N ILE A 75 -10.94 13.50 13.39
CA ILE A 75 -12.17 13.09 14.07
C ILE A 75 -12.88 14.34 14.55
N GLY A 76 -13.96 14.68 13.85
CA GLY A 76 -14.74 15.88 14.05
C GLY A 76 -14.32 17.03 13.13
N ALA A 77 -15.31 17.52 12.38
CA ALA A 77 -15.11 18.62 11.44
C ALA A 77 -14.83 19.97 12.15
N GLY A 78 -15.27 20.11 13.39
CA GLY A 78 -15.16 21.36 14.15
C GLY A 78 -15.76 22.55 13.41
N LEU A 79 -15.08 23.69 13.47
CA LEU A 79 -15.38 24.87 12.68
C LEU A 79 -14.71 24.84 11.29
N GLY A 80 -13.94 23.78 10.98
CA GLY A 80 -13.22 23.59 9.72
C GLY A 80 -11.87 24.27 9.61
N HIS A 81 -11.38 24.91 10.67
CA HIS A 81 -10.04 25.51 10.66
C HIS A 81 -8.92 24.46 10.66
N GLY A 82 -9.20 23.28 11.25
CA GLY A 82 -8.31 22.12 11.17
C GLY A 82 -8.17 21.58 9.76
N ILE A 83 -9.28 21.53 9.00
CA ILE A 83 -9.28 21.12 7.58
C ILE A 83 -8.42 22.09 6.77
N ALA A 84 -8.64 23.42 6.92
CA ALA A 84 -7.84 24.42 6.23
C ALA A 84 -6.34 24.30 6.57
N ALA A 85 -6.00 24.11 7.84
CA ALA A 85 -4.63 23.93 8.28
C ALA A 85 -3.94 22.69 7.68
N ALA A 86 -4.66 21.56 7.52
CA ALA A 86 -4.15 20.37 6.87
C ALA A 86 -3.90 20.57 5.37
N LEU A 87 -4.81 21.29 4.70
CA LEU A 87 -4.65 21.65 3.28
C LEU A 87 -3.46 22.60 3.05
N GLU A 88 -3.29 23.61 3.91
CA GLU A 88 -2.15 24.55 3.89
C GLU A 88 -0.81 23.83 4.12
N ALA A 89 -0.81 22.80 4.96
CA ALA A 89 0.36 21.96 5.22
C ALA A 89 0.71 20.99 4.07
N GLY A 90 -0.07 20.98 2.99
CA GLY A 90 0.20 20.15 1.82
C GLY A 90 -0.21 18.69 1.95
N CYS A 91 -1.10 18.35 2.88
CA CYS A 91 -1.61 16.96 2.98
C CYS A 91 -2.23 16.53 1.64
N PRO A 92 -1.87 15.33 1.12
CA PRO A 92 -2.40 14.82 -0.14
C PRO A 92 -3.89 14.50 -0.06
N ALA A 93 -4.38 14.17 1.13
CA ALA A 93 -5.79 13.97 1.44
C ALA A 93 -6.09 14.35 2.90
N VAL A 94 -7.32 14.82 3.14
CA VAL A 94 -7.85 15.17 4.45
C VAL A 94 -9.15 14.42 4.67
N TYR A 95 -9.13 13.39 5.47
CA TYR A 95 -10.31 12.61 5.86
C TYR A 95 -10.96 13.22 7.10
N VAL A 96 -12.17 13.70 6.95
CA VAL A 96 -12.99 14.26 8.04
C VAL A 96 -13.98 13.19 8.44
N LEU A 97 -13.69 12.51 9.53
CA LEU A 97 -14.49 11.42 10.07
C LEU A 97 -15.43 11.99 11.11
N ASP A 98 -16.70 12.18 10.76
CA ASP A 98 -17.66 12.90 11.57
C ASP A 98 -19.10 12.43 11.35
N ARG A 99 -19.71 11.83 12.38
CA ARG A 99 -21.12 11.40 12.39
C ARG A 99 -22.08 12.44 12.98
N GLN A 100 -21.56 13.62 13.36
CA GLN A 100 -22.34 14.63 14.07
C GLN A 100 -23.04 15.59 13.10
N ALA A 101 -24.08 15.09 12.42
CA ALA A 101 -24.80 15.83 11.38
C ALA A 101 -25.30 17.22 11.84
N ALA A 102 -25.73 17.34 13.12
CA ALA A 102 -26.18 18.62 13.67
C ALA A 102 -25.06 19.66 13.76
N ILE A 103 -23.82 19.26 14.10
CA ILE A 103 -22.66 20.17 14.11
C ILE A 103 -22.29 20.57 12.69
N GLN A 104 -22.23 19.62 11.76
CA GLN A 104 -21.90 19.90 10.36
C GLN A 104 -22.91 20.86 9.71
N ALA A 105 -24.21 20.69 10.03
CA ALA A 105 -25.27 21.60 9.56
C ALA A 105 -25.11 23.01 10.17
N ALA A 106 -24.87 23.10 11.49
CA ALA A 106 -24.70 24.39 12.17
C ALA A 106 -23.46 25.16 11.68
N THR A 107 -22.36 24.46 11.33
CA THR A 107 -21.12 25.08 10.87
C THR A 107 -21.06 25.32 9.36
N GLY A 108 -21.90 24.67 8.59
CA GLY A 108 -21.85 24.69 7.11
C GLY A 108 -20.54 24.14 6.54
N VAL A 109 -19.75 23.42 7.34
CA VAL A 109 -18.38 22.99 7.00
C VAL A 109 -18.33 22.12 5.76
N ARG A 110 -19.28 21.20 5.60
CA ARG A 110 -19.34 20.30 4.44
C ARG A 110 -19.53 21.07 3.11
N ALA A 111 -20.41 22.09 3.13
CA ALA A 111 -20.64 22.94 1.95
C ALA A 111 -19.39 23.80 1.62
N ARG A 112 -18.72 24.31 2.65
CA ARG A 112 -17.51 25.14 2.50
C ARG A 112 -16.36 24.41 1.82
N PHE A 113 -16.21 23.11 2.04
CA PHE A 113 -15.14 22.29 1.45
C PHE A 113 -15.62 21.36 0.33
N ALA A 114 -16.85 21.49 -0.15
CA ALA A 114 -17.42 20.61 -1.17
C ALA A 114 -16.66 20.60 -2.52
N ALA A 115 -15.99 21.71 -2.86
CA ALA A 115 -15.20 21.83 -4.09
C ALA A 115 -13.72 21.39 -3.95
N GLU A 116 -13.26 21.12 -2.73
CA GLU A 116 -11.87 20.70 -2.49
C GLU A 116 -11.75 19.19 -2.60
N ALA A 117 -11.21 18.70 -3.72
CA ALA A 117 -11.11 17.28 -4.03
C ALA A 117 -10.29 16.47 -3.03
N ARG A 118 -9.36 17.11 -2.30
CA ARG A 118 -8.55 16.46 -1.26
C ARG A 118 -9.31 16.24 0.04
N VAL A 119 -10.50 16.85 0.23
CA VAL A 119 -11.29 16.72 1.46
C VAL A 119 -12.38 15.68 1.29
N VAL A 120 -12.33 14.64 2.10
CA VAL A 120 -13.30 13.55 2.07
C VAL A 120 -14.02 13.46 3.41
N PHE A 121 -15.33 13.76 3.41
CA PHE A 121 -16.17 13.59 4.59
C PHE A 121 -16.71 12.16 4.66
N ARG A 122 -16.58 11.53 5.83
CA ARG A 122 -17.09 10.20 6.12
C ARG A 122 -17.90 10.21 7.40
N ASP A 123 -19.05 9.55 7.33
CA ASP A 123 -20.00 9.40 8.45
C ASP A 123 -20.41 7.93 8.65
N ASP A 124 -19.52 7.00 8.26
CA ASP A 124 -19.75 5.56 8.36
C ASP A 124 -20.15 5.17 9.79
N ALA A 125 -21.16 4.32 9.89
CA ALA A 125 -21.59 3.75 11.18
C ALA A 125 -20.49 2.85 11.78
N ASP A 126 -19.79 2.08 10.94
CA ASP A 126 -18.65 1.27 11.32
C ASP A 126 -17.35 2.14 11.37
N PRO A 127 -16.75 2.28 12.56
CA PRO A 127 -15.50 3.04 12.72
C PRO A 127 -14.33 2.42 11.96
N LEU A 128 -14.30 1.09 11.76
CA LEU A 128 -13.23 0.43 11.02
C LEU A 128 -13.34 0.73 9.52
N ALA A 129 -14.55 0.81 8.97
CA ALA A 129 -14.77 1.22 7.58
C ALA A 129 -14.32 2.68 7.36
N ALA A 130 -14.60 3.58 8.31
CA ALA A 130 -14.15 4.96 8.27
C ALA A 130 -12.61 5.05 8.27
N ALA A 131 -11.94 4.30 9.15
CA ALA A 131 -10.48 4.25 9.22
C ALA A 131 -9.85 3.61 7.97
N ALA A 132 -10.47 2.55 7.43
CA ALA A 132 -10.01 1.85 6.23
C ALA A 132 -9.97 2.78 5.01
N ALA A 133 -10.97 3.64 4.82
CA ALA A 133 -10.98 4.60 3.72
C ALA A 133 -9.78 5.57 3.76
N ALA A 134 -9.39 6.03 4.95
CA ALA A 134 -8.18 6.87 5.10
C ALA A 134 -6.90 6.07 4.88
N ALA A 135 -6.86 4.80 5.33
CA ALA A 135 -5.73 3.90 5.10
C ALA A 135 -5.54 3.58 3.61
N ASP A 136 -6.63 3.41 2.85
CA ASP A 136 -6.58 3.19 1.39
C ASP A 136 -5.97 4.39 0.67
N ALA A 137 -6.36 5.60 1.04
CA ALA A 137 -5.77 6.82 0.49
C ALA A 137 -4.28 6.94 0.83
N ALA A 138 -3.90 6.57 2.06
CA ALA A 138 -2.50 6.58 2.48
C ALA A 138 -1.69 5.53 1.72
N ARG A 139 -2.23 4.33 1.46
CA ARG A 139 -1.62 3.32 0.58
C ARG A 139 -1.43 3.85 -0.85
N ALA A 140 -2.48 4.44 -1.42
CA ALA A 140 -2.43 5.05 -2.75
C ALA A 140 -1.40 6.19 -2.85
N SER A 141 -1.12 6.87 -1.75
CA SER A 141 -0.08 7.89 -1.62
C SER A 141 1.30 7.30 -1.26
N GLY A 142 1.57 6.06 -1.63
CA GLY A 142 2.85 5.37 -1.39
C GLY A 142 3.09 4.97 0.06
N PHE A 143 2.06 4.53 0.77
CA PHE A 143 2.11 4.20 2.20
C PHE A 143 2.44 5.42 3.08
N ALA A 144 1.86 6.57 2.75
CA ALA A 144 1.99 7.76 3.56
C ALA A 144 1.54 7.53 5.01
N ARG A 145 2.10 8.28 5.94
CA ARG A 145 1.70 8.26 7.36
C ARG A 145 0.27 8.81 7.52
N LEU A 146 -0.52 8.22 8.45
CA LEU A 146 -1.75 8.83 8.92
C LEU A 146 -1.45 9.79 10.08
N CYS A 147 -1.93 11.02 9.98
CA CYS A 147 -1.91 11.98 11.07
C CYS A 147 -3.30 12.11 11.68
N LEU A 148 -3.56 11.36 12.76
CA LEU A 148 -4.84 11.38 13.45
C LEU A 148 -4.91 12.56 14.42
N VAL A 149 -5.91 13.41 14.24
CA VAL A 149 -6.20 14.53 15.13
C VAL A 149 -7.65 14.46 15.58
N VAL A 150 -7.88 14.44 16.90
CA VAL A 150 -9.20 14.39 17.49
C VAL A 150 -9.61 15.78 17.96
N HIS A 151 -10.77 16.23 17.52
CA HIS A 151 -11.35 17.48 18.03
C HIS A 151 -11.76 17.30 19.50
N PRO A 152 -11.41 18.21 20.43
CA PRO A 152 -11.54 18.01 21.89
C PRO A 152 -12.97 17.79 22.41
N ALA A 153 -13.97 18.22 21.65
CA ALA A 153 -15.36 18.02 22.02
C ALA A 153 -15.85 16.58 21.72
N TYR A 154 -15.29 15.92 20.73
CA TYR A 154 -15.79 14.65 20.18
C TYR A 154 -15.61 13.43 21.09
N PRO A 155 -14.56 13.32 21.93
CA PRO A 155 -14.47 12.21 22.90
C PRO A 155 -15.67 12.07 23.84
N ARG A 156 -16.45 13.14 23.99
CA ARG A 156 -17.66 13.14 24.82
C ARG A 156 -18.94 12.94 24.04
N LEU A 157 -18.87 13.10 22.70
CA LEU A 157 -20.03 12.97 21.82
C LEU A 157 -20.18 11.53 21.32
N ASP A 158 -19.07 10.85 21.05
CA ASP A 158 -19.07 9.50 20.47
C ASP A 158 -17.79 8.73 20.82
N PRO A 159 -17.58 8.39 22.11
CA PRO A 159 -16.32 7.85 22.59
C PRO A 159 -15.95 6.49 21.96
N ASP A 160 -16.94 5.58 21.84
CA ASP A 160 -16.69 4.22 21.36
C ASP A 160 -16.36 4.20 19.88
N TRP A 161 -17.09 4.96 19.10
CA TRP A 161 -16.81 5.09 17.66
C TRP A 161 -15.44 5.72 17.41
N GLN A 162 -15.11 6.77 18.16
CA GLN A 162 -13.80 7.40 18.07
C GLN A 162 -12.67 6.43 18.43
N ALA A 163 -12.82 5.65 19.49
CA ALA A 163 -11.84 4.63 19.88
C ALA A 163 -11.65 3.58 18.77
N GLY A 164 -12.73 3.16 18.13
CA GLY A 164 -12.69 2.25 16.99
C GLY A 164 -11.93 2.83 15.79
N VAL A 165 -12.17 4.10 15.44
CA VAL A 165 -11.40 4.79 14.38
C VAL A 165 -9.92 4.86 14.74
N ALA A 166 -9.59 5.27 15.97
CA ALA A 166 -8.20 5.35 16.43
C ALA A 166 -7.49 3.99 16.36
N ALA A 167 -8.19 2.92 16.75
CA ALA A 167 -7.68 1.55 16.65
C ALA A 167 -7.42 1.14 15.18
N GLY A 168 -8.34 1.47 14.27
CA GLY A 168 -8.17 1.22 12.83
C GLY A 168 -6.96 1.97 12.25
N CYS A 169 -6.78 3.24 12.57
CA CYS A 169 -5.61 4.02 12.18
C CYS A 169 -4.31 3.44 12.76
N ALA A 170 -4.31 3.03 14.04
CA ALA A 170 -3.15 2.42 14.67
C ALA A 170 -2.75 1.09 14.02
N ARG A 171 -3.73 0.28 13.59
CA ARG A 171 -3.47 -0.97 12.83
C ARG A 171 -2.80 -0.68 11.50
N TYR A 172 -3.27 0.33 10.76
CA TYR A 172 -2.61 0.74 9.52
C TYR A 172 -1.18 1.20 9.78
N GLU A 173 -0.94 2.04 10.80
CA GLU A 173 0.39 2.53 11.13
C GLU A 173 1.34 1.41 11.56
N ALA A 174 0.85 0.38 12.24
CA ALA A 174 1.63 -0.81 12.55
C ALA A 174 2.03 -1.57 11.27
N LEU A 175 1.07 -1.82 10.38
CA LEU A 175 1.33 -2.47 9.09
C LEU A 175 2.29 -1.64 8.24
N ARG A 176 2.07 -0.32 8.13
CA ARG A 176 2.93 0.59 7.36
C ARG A 176 4.40 0.52 7.78
N ARG A 177 4.68 0.42 9.07
CA ARG A 177 6.07 0.29 9.57
C ARG A 177 6.77 -0.96 9.07
N GLU A 178 6.05 -2.03 8.82
CA GLU A 178 6.61 -3.29 8.31
C GLU A 178 6.78 -3.29 6.78
N ILE A 179 5.80 -2.76 6.03
CA ILE A 179 5.74 -2.90 4.58
C ILE A 179 5.98 -1.59 3.81
N GLY A 180 5.84 -0.44 4.46
CA GLY A 180 5.87 0.90 3.83
C GLY A 180 7.27 1.47 3.58
N TYR A 181 8.33 0.67 3.69
CA TYR A 181 9.70 1.11 3.41
C TYR A 181 9.86 1.49 1.93
N PRO A 182 10.75 2.48 1.60
CA PRO A 182 11.02 2.85 0.22
C PRO A 182 11.67 1.68 -0.52
N LYS A 183 11.11 1.33 -1.68
CA LYS A 183 11.60 0.26 -2.54
C LYS A 183 12.46 0.84 -3.66
N LEU A 184 13.42 0.06 -4.13
CA LEU A 184 14.35 0.45 -5.22
C LEU A 184 15.14 1.74 -4.92
N ALA A 185 15.34 2.05 -3.64
CA ALA A 185 16.13 3.20 -3.20
C ALA A 185 17.65 2.95 -3.26
N SER A 186 18.07 1.69 -3.33
CA SER A 186 19.47 1.28 -3.42
C SER A 186 19.84 0.89 -4.85
N PRO A 187 21.09 1.18 -5.33
CA PRO A 187 21.59 0.65 -6.59
C PRO A 187 21.73 -0.88 -6.60
N LYS A 188 21.71 -1.51 -5.44
CA LYS A 188 21.66 -2.97 -5.24
C LYS A 188 20.32 -3.35 -4.62
N PRO A 189 19.27 -3.52 -5.44
CA PRO A 189 17.95 -3.88 -4.92
C PRO A 189 17.95 -5.29 -4.32
N ARG A 190 17.14 -5.46 -3.29
CA ARG A 190 16.93 -6.72 -2.57
C ARG A 190 15.88 -7.55 -3.29
N VAL A 191 16.24 -8.74 -3.72
CA VAL A 191 15.38 -9.59 -4.56
C VAL A 191 14.77 -10.73 -3.73
N LEU A 192 13.45 -10.81 -3.70
CA LEU A 192 12.75 -11.98 -3.16
C LEU A 192 12.42 -12.96 -4.29
N LEU A 193 13.12 -14.08 -4.35
CA LEU A 193 12.87 -15.12 -5.34
C LEU A 193 11.67 -15.98 -4.90
N LEU A 194 10.58 -15.93 -5.66
CA LEU A 194 9.44 -16.85 -5.50
C LEU A 194 9.83 -18.20 -6.10
N TRP A 195 10.48 -19.02 -5.31
CA TRP A 195 11.21 -20.18 -5.76
C TRP A 195 10.33 -21.43 -5.95
N ARG A 196 10.53 -22.11 -7.06
CA ARG A 196 10.03 -23.45 -7.32
C ARG A 196 11.12 -24.33 -7.91
N PRO A 197 11.05 -25.67 -7.77
CA PRO A 197 11.98 -26.59 -8.44
C PRO A 197 11.79 -26.52 -9.97
N TYR A 198 12.52 -25.64 -10.61
CA TYR A 198 12.55 -25.40 -12.05
C TYR A 198 13.95 -25.01 -12.48
N PHE A 199 14.31 -25.23 -13.75
CA PHE A 199 15.60 -24.78 -14.28
C PHE A 199 15.68 -23.25 -14.24
N LEU A 200 16.87 -22.70 -14.27
CA LEU A 200 17.24 -21.28 -14.18
C LEU A 200 17.25 -20.68 -12.75
N TYR A 201 16.51 -21.15 -11.79
CA TYR A 201 16.56 -20.54 -10.45
C TYR A 201 17.96 -20.55 -9.83
N ARG A 202 18.70 -21.65 -10.00
CA ARG A 202 20.10 -21.73 -9.53
C ARG A 202 21.04 -20.80 -10.31
N GLU A 203 20.81 -20.66 -11.59
CA GLU A 203 21.55 -19.73 -12.45
C GLU A 203 21.26 -18.28 -12.09
N ILE A 204 20.01 -17.94 -11.77
CA ILE A 204 19.61 -16.62 -11.27
C ILE A 204 20.27 -16.34 -9.93
N GLU A 205 20.21 -17.25 -8.95
CA GLU A 205 20.89 -17.10 -7.65
C GLU A 205 22.39 -16.88 -7.84
N THR A 206 23.05 -17.70 -8.68
CA THR A 206 24.47 -17.53 -9.00
C THR A 206 24.77 -16.18 -9.64
N ALA A 207 23.88 -15.66 -10.48
CA ALA A 207 24.04 -14.35 -11.10
C ALA A 207 23.87 -13.22 -10.08
N LEU A 208 22.90 -13.33 -9.18
CA LEU A 208 22.70 -12.38 -8.09
C LEU A 208 23.89 -12.34 -7.13
N ASP A 209 24.45 -13.51 -6.78
CA ASP A 209 25.68 -13.61 -5.96
C ASP A 209 26.85 -12.90 -6.65
N ARG A 210 27.08 -13.11 -7.94
CA ARG A 210 28.17 -12.47 -8.69
C ARG A 210 28.00 -10.96 -8.82
N LEU A 211 26.75 -10.49 -8.86
CA LEU A 211 26.42 -9.07 -8.90
C LEU A 211 26.43 -8.45 -7.49
N ASP A 212 26.72 -9.26 -6.46
CA ASP A 212 26.63 -8.85 -5.05
C ASP A 212 25.27 -8.21 -4.75
N MET A 213 24.19 -8.81 -5.30
CA MET A 213 22.81 -8.39 -5.07
C MET A 213 22.19 -9.19 -3.94
N PRO A 214 21.72 -8.52 -2.86
CA PRO A 214 21.07 -9.21 -1.76
C PRO A 214 19.81 -9.93 -2.27
N HIS A 215 19.68 -11.21 -1.95
CA HIS A 215 18.50 -11.98 -2.33
C HIS A 215 18.12 -13.00 -1.26
N GLU A 216 16.85 -13.35 -1.24
CA GLU A 216 16.30 -14.39 -0.38
C GLU A 216 15.32 -15.26 -1.17
N ARG A 217 15.30 -16.55 -0.84
CA ARG A 217 14.42 -17.52 -1.46
C ARG A 217 13.17 -17.71 -0.61
N LEU A 218 12.00 -17.59 -1.22
CA LEU A 218 10.73 -18.03 -0.66
C LEU A 218 10.25 -19.27 -1.40
N ASP A 219 10.21 -20.41 -0.74
CA ASP A 219 9.69 -21.64 -1.33
C ASP A 219 8.16 -21.55 -1.49
N MET A 220 7.70 -21.62 -2.73
CA MET A 220 6.28 -21.50 -3.09
C MET A 220 5.53 -22.85 -3.04
N GLY A 221 6.18 -23.92 -2.54
CA GLY A 221 5.58 -25.23 -2.49
C GLY A 221 5.36 -25.85 -3.87
N ARG A 222 4.64 -26.98 -3.92
CA ARG A 222 4.31 -27.69 -5.16
C ARG A 222 2.87 -27.49 -5.63
N GLY A 223 2.01 -26.90 -4.79
CA GLY A 223 0.59 -26.65 -5.09
C GLY A 223 0.37 -25.41 -5.97
N GLU A 224 -0.78 -25.35 -6.64
CA GLU A 224 -1.24 -24.16 -7.38
C GLU A 224 -2.10 -23.22 -6.51
N ARG A 225 -2.38 -23.60 -5.27
CA ARG A 225 -3.19 -22.83 -4.32
C ARG A 225 -2.26 -22.13 -3.35
N GLY A 226 -2.49 -20.84 -3.13
CA GLY A 226 -1.82 -20.08 -2.06
C GLY A 226 -2.10 -20.72 -0.71
N GLU A 227 -1.18 -21.60 -0.27
CA GLU A 227 -1.24 -22.17 1.06
C GLU A 227 -1.00 -21.08 2.09
N THR A 228 -1.68 -21.18 3.24
CA THR A 228 -1.49 -20.22 4.35
C THR A 228 0.00 -20.04 4.68
N ALA A 229 0.77 -21.11 4.66
CA ALA A 229 2.21 -21.10 4.90
C ALA A 229 3.00 -20.23 3.89
N VAL A 230 2.57 -20.15 2.62
CA VAL A 230 3.19 -19.29 1.60
C VAL A 230 2.93 -17.81 1.94
N VAL A 231 1.70 -17.47 2.32
CA VAL A 231 1.32 -16.10 2.70
C VAL A 231 2.08 -15.68 3.97
N GLU A 232 2.11 -16.52 4.99
CA GLU A 232 2.86 -16.27 6.23
C GLU A 232 4.36 -16.12 5.94
N GLY A 233 4.94 -16.98 5.11
CA GLY A 233 6.33 -16.92 4.67
C GLY A 233 6.64 -15.64 3.90
N LEU A 234 5.74 -15.20 3.01
CA LEU A 234 5.85 -13.94 2.26
C LEU A 234 5.88 -12.74 3.21
N LEU A 235 4.91 -12.65 4.11
CA LEU A 235 4.84 -11.54 5.07
C LEU A 235 6.04 -11.52 6.01
N ALA A 236 6.50 -12.68 6.48
CA ALA A 236 7.70 -12.80 7.30
C ALA A 236 8.97 -12.38 6.53
N ALA A 237 9.09 -12.77 5.25
CA ALA A 237 10.21 -12.36 4.40
C ALA A 237 10.19 -10.84 4.16
N VAL A 238 9.02 -10.26 3.90
CA VAL A 238 8.86 -8.81 3.70
C VAL A 238 9.26 -8.04 4.96
N ALA A 239 8.80 -8.45 6.13
CA ALA A 239 9.13 -7.78 7.39
C ALA A 239 10.63 -7.87 7.75
N ARG A 240 11.25 -9.02 7.54
CA ARG A 240 12.64 -9.28 7.92
C ARG A 240 13.64 -8.82 6.87
N PHE A 241 13.46 -9.24 5.61
CA PHE A 241 14.40 -9.02 4.52
C PHE A 241 14.18 -7.69 3.81
N ARG A 242 12.95 -7.14 3.84
CA ARG A 242 12.54 -5.89 3.19
C ARG A 242 12.90 -5.88 1.70
N PRO A 243 12.40 -6.81 0.88
CA PRO A 243 12.72 -6.91 -0.53
C PRO A 243 12.23 -5.70 -1.31
N ASP A 244 12.98 -5.31 -2.33
CA ASP A 244 12.60 -4.23 -3.25
C ASP A 244 11.58 -4.71 -4.30
N PHE A 245 11.66 -5.98 -4.70
CA PHE A 245 10.70 -6.63 -5.58
C PHE A 245 10.74 -8.16 -5.42
N ALA A 246 9.67 -8.80 -5.84
CA ALA A 246 9.59 -10.26 -5.98
C ALA A 246 9.90 -10.66 -7.42
N LEU A 247 10.66 -11.74 -7.63
CA LEU A 247 11.01 -12.29 -8.94
C LEU A 247 10.53 -13.73 -9.08
N THR A 248 9.88 -14.04 -10.20
CA THR A 248 9.53 -15.41 -10.58
C THR A 248 9.86 -15.69 -12.05
N VAL A 249 10.00 -16.96 -12.41
CA VAL A 249 10.17 -17.43 -13.79
C VAL A 249 8.85 -18.04 -14.26
N ASN A 250 8.39 -17.71 -15.48
CA ASN A 250 7.15 -18.20 -16.06
C ASN A 250 5.91 -18.11 -15.15
N HIS A 251 5.89 -17.11 -14.27
CA HIS A 251 4.81 -16.91 -13.29
C HIS A 251 4.61 -18.08 -12.32
N LEU A 252 5.63 -18.92 -12.16
CA LEU A 252 5.58 -20.09 -11.31
C LEU A 252 5.42 -19.70 -9.82
N GLY A 253 4.60 -20.46 -9.12
CA GLY A 253 4.32 -20.26 -7.69
C GLY A 253 3.19 -19.28 -7.39
N LEU A 254 2.65 -18.58 -8.40
CA LEU A 254 1.50 -17.70 -8.25
C LEU A 254 0.20 -18.46 -8.55
N ASP A 255 -0.88 -18.03 -7.95
CA ASP A 255 -2.21 -18.60 -8.15
C ASP A 255 -2.90 -18.00 -9.37
N ARG A 256 -3.71 -18.79 -10.06
CA ARG A 256 -4.41 -18.39 -11.29
C ARG A 256 -5.44 -17.31 -11.05
N GLU A 257 -6.04 -17.29 -9.87
CA GLU A 257 -7.03 -16.30 -9.44
C GLU A 257 -6.41 -14.91 -9.16
N GLY A 258 -5.08 -14.81 -9.11
CA GLY A 258 -4.35 -13.56 -8.89
C GLY A 258 -4.38 -13.04 -7.45
N ARG A 259 -4.68 -13.89 -6.47
CA ARG A 259 -4.75 -13.49 -5.04
C ARG A 259 -3.39 -13.10 -4.49
N LEU A 260 -2.35 -13.86 -4.81
CA LEU A 260 -0.97 -13.52 -4.41
C LEU A 260 -0.50 -12.26 -5.12
N THR A 261 -0.84 -12.06 -6.39
CA THR A 261 -0.54 -10.83 -7.12
C THR A 261 -1.24 -9.63 -6.49
N ALA A 262 -2.51 -9.78 -6.09
CA ALA A 262 -3.25 -8.75 -5.36
C ALA A 262 -2.62 -8.45 -3.99
N LEU A 263 -2.21 -9.49 -3.24
CA LEU A 263 -1.52 -9.31 -1.96
C LEU A 263 -0.19 -8.56 -2.14
N LEU A 264 0.61 -8.91 -3.16
CA LEU A 264 1.86 -8.19 -3.47
C LEU A 264 1.58 -6.71 -3.76
N ALA A 265 0.51 -6.40 -4.51
CA ALA A 265 0.08 -5.03 -4.76
C ALA A 265 -0.36 -4.31 -3.48
N GLU A 266 -1.14 -4.98 -2.60
CA GLU A 266 -1.58 -4.42 -1.32
C GLU A 266 -0.42 -4.06 -0.39
N ILE A 267 0.64 -4.89 -0.36
CA ILE A 267 1.85 -4.61 0.43
C ILE A 267 2.86 -3.74 -0.31
N GLY A 268 2.52 -3.28 -1.52
CA GLY A 268 3.38 -2.43 -2.34
C GLY A 268 4.69 -3.08 -2.76
N LEU A 269 4.73 -4.41 -2.89
CA LEU A 269 5.90 -5.15 -3.37
C LEU A 269 5.75 -5.42 -4.87
N PRO A 270 6.55 -4.77 -5.75
CA PRO A 270 6.52 -5.02 -7.18
C PRO A 270 6.82 -6.48 -7.52
N LEU A 271 6.15 -6.99 -8.54
CA LEU A 271 6.36 -8.34 -9.08
C LEU A 271 7.05 -8.27 -10.44
N ALA A 272 8.20 -8.91 -10.56
CA ALA A 272 8.87 -9.18 -11.83
C ALA A 272 8.62 -10.64 -12.24
N SER A 273 8.04 -10.87 -13.41
CA SER A 273 7.86 -12.22 -13.95
C SER A 273 8.61 -12.34 -15.26
N TRP A 274 9.61 -13.24 -15.31
CA TRP A 274 10.42 -13.46 -16.50
C TRP A 274 9.98 -14.72 -17.23
N PHE A 275 9.36 -14.52 -18.40
CA PHE A 275 8.94 -15.62 -19.27
C PHE A 275 10.13 -16.08 -20.12
N VAL A 276 10.50 -17.32 -19.93
CA VAL A 276 11.55 -18.04 -20.66
C VAL A 276 10.96 -19.11 -21.60
N ASP A 277 9.66 -19.35 -21.46
CA ASP A 277 8.81 -20.04 -22.42
C ASP A 277 7.82 -19.05 -23.05
N SER A 278 7.06 -19.46 -24.05
CA SER A 278 6.12 -18.57 -24.72
C SER A 278 5.08 -18.01 -23.75
N PRO A 279 5.01 -16.69 -23.54
CA PRO A 279 4.00 -16.08 -22.66
C PRO A 279 2.57 -16.43 -23.07
N ARG A 280 2.31 -16.72 -24.35
CA ARG A 280 0.99 -17.09 -24.86
C ARG A 280 0.45 -18.40 -24.27
N LEU A 281 1.34 -19.27 -23.79
CA LEU A 281 0.95 -20.54 -23.17
C LEU A 281 0.62 -20.40 -21.69
N VAL A 282 0.98 -19.24 -21.08
CA VAL A 282 0.91 -19.06 -19.62
C VAL A 282 -0.05 -17.93 -19.25
N LEU A 283 0.03 -16.78 -19.92
CA LEU A 283 -0.65 -15.54 -19.49
C LEU A 283 -2.18 -15.67 -19.42
N HIS A 284 -2.80 -16.48 -20.29
CA HIS A 284 -4.24 -16.63 -20.33
C HIS A 284 -4.85 -17.31 -19.10
N ASP A 285 -4.00 -18.02 -18.33
CA ASP A 285 -4.42 -18.74 -17.13
C ASP A 285 -4.43 -17.88 -15.87
N PHE A 286 -3.85 -16.68 -15.92
CA PHE A 286 -3.63 -15.86 -14.72
C PHE A 286 -4.38 -14.54 -14.75
N ALA A 287 -5.05 -14.21 -13.66
CA ALA A 287 -5.67 -12.92 -13.43
C ALA A 287 -4.69 -11.92 -12.77
N GLY A 288 -5.00 -10.63 -12.86
CA GLY A 288 -4.29 -9.58 -12.11
C GLY A 288 -2.96 -9.12 -12.69
N LEU A 289 -2.54 -9.63 -13.85
CA LEU A 289 -1.24 -9.32 -14.45
C LEU A 289 -1.12 -7.91 -15.06
N ALA A 290 -2.24 -7.24 -15.31
CA ALA A 290 -2.25 -5.89 -15.88
C ALA A 290 -2.05 -4.78 -14.85
N GLY A 291 -1.84 -5.11 -13.58
CA GLY A 291 -1.67 -4.14 -12.50
C GLY A 291 -0.37 -3.33 -12.61
N PRO A 292 -0.34 -2.09 -12.09
CA PRO A 292 0.82 -1.19 -12.20
C PRO A 292 2.07 -1.70 -11.46
N GLY A 293 1.90 -2.61 -10.51
CA GLY A 293 3.00 -3.22 -9.77
C GLY A 293 3.59 -4.48 -10.43
N VAL A 294 3.15 -4.85 -11.65
CA VAL A 294 3.59 -6.06 -12.33
C VAL A 294 4.44 -5.71 -13.54
N MET A 295 5.68 -6.19 -13.57
CA MET A 295 6.62 -6.08 -14.68
C MET A 295 6.79 -7.44 -15.34
N LEU A 296 6.50 -7.54 -16.63
CA LEU A 296 6.64 -8.76 -17.42
C LEU A 296 7.88 -8.68 -18.33
N PHE A 297 8.76 -9.64 -18.21
CA PHE A 297 9.88 -9.79 -19.10
C PHE A 297 9.67 -10.99 -20.03
N SER A 298 10.08 -10.88 -21.28
CA SER A 298 10.11 -12.01 -22.23
C SER A 298 11.49 -12.21 -22.79
N TYR A 299 11.89 -13.46 -22.95
CA TYR A 299 13.14 -13.82 -23.65
C TYR A 299 13.11 -13.43 -25.14
N ASP A 300 11.93 -13.24 -25.70
CA ASP A 300 11.67 -12.91 -27.09
C ASP A 300 11.13 -11.48 -27.20
N ALA A 301 11.76 -10.67 -28.07
CA ALA A 301 11.43 -9.25 -28.22
C ALA A 301 10.04 -9.03 -28.83
N ASP A 302 9.65 -9.88 -29.79
CA ASP A 302 8.34 -9.75 -30.44
C ASP A 302 7.22 -10.12 -29.47
N MET A 303 7.45 -11.08 -28.57
CA MET A 303 6.52 -11.43 -27.52
C MET A 303 6.41 -10.30 -26.49
N ALA A 304 7.50 -9.64 -26.13
CA ALA A 304 7.47 -8.48 -25.24
C ALA A 304 6.62 -7.34 -25.84
N ALA A 305 6.81 -7.06 -27.14
CA ALA A 305 6.01 -6.07 -27.85
C ALA A 305 4.52 -6.47 -27.96
N ALA A 306 4.23 -7.76 -28.20
CA ALA A 306 2.86 -8.27 -28.27
C ALA A 306 2.15 -8.15 -26.91
N MET A 307 2.82 -8.38 -25.80
CA MET A 307 2.26 -8.17 -24.46
C MET A 307 1.91 -6.70 -24.22
N ALA A 308 2.77 -5.77 -24.60
CA ALA A 308 2.49 -4.33 -24.52
C ALA A 308 1.22 -3.97 -25.30
N GLY A 309 1.05 -4.52 -26.50
CA GLY A 309 -0.15 -4.34 -27.33
C GLY A 309 -1.43 -4.94 -26.74
N GLN A 310 -1.32 -5.88 -25.80
CA GLN A 310 -2.45 -6.47 -25.06
C GLN A 310 -2.85 -5.68 -23.80
N GLY A 311 -2.18 -4.55 -23.51
CA GLY A 311 -2.54 -3.67 -22.41
C GLY A 311 -1.78 -3.96 -21.09
N PHE A 312 -0.73 -4.78 -21.11
CA PHE A 312 0.16 -4.92 -19.95
C PHE A 312 1.00 -3.63 -19.79
N ALA A 313 0.89 -3.00 -18.63
CA ALA A 313 1.45 -1.67 -18.40
C ALA A 313 2.99 -1.63 -18.49
N HIS A 314 3.64 -2.69 -18.03
CA HIS A 314 5.10 -2.76 -17.95
C HIS A 314 5.60 -4.07 -18.57
N THR A 315 6.20 -3.97 -19.75
CA THR A 315 6.79 -5.11 -20.44
C THR A 315 8.19 -4.75 -20.95
N ALA A 316 9.09 -5.71 -20.94
CA ALA A 316 10.43 -5.52 -21.50
C ALA A 316 11.01 -6.82 -22.07
N TRP A 317 11.89 -6.67 -23.03
CA TRP A 317 12.70 -7.75 -23.54
C TRP A 317 13.87 -8.03 -22.59
N LEU A 318 14.00 -9.28 -22.14
CA LEU A 318 15.11 -9.77 -21.34
C LEU A 318 15.55 -11.14 -21.90
N PRO A 319 16.56 -11.20 -22.78
CA PRO A 319 16.98 -12.43 -23.42
C PRO A 319 17.57 -13.43 -22.43
N LEU A 320 17.51 -14.70 -22.79
CA LEU A 320 18.30 -15.73 -22.13
C LEU A 320 19.79 -15.47 -22.36
N ALA A 321 20.58 -15.75 -21.33
CA ALA A 321 22.03 -15.61 -21.37
C ALA A 321 22.71 -16.89 -20.92
N THR A 322 24.00 -17.00 -21.15
CA THR A 322 24.80 -18.12 -20.67
C THR A 322 25.73 -17.70 -19.54
N ASP A 323 26.02 -18.62 -18.65
CA ASP A 323 27.09 -18.46 -17.66
C ASP A 323 28.47 -18.78 -18.31
N PRO A 324 29.30 -17.78 -18.59
CA PRO A 324 30.59 -18.00 -19.28
C PRO A 324 31.58 -18.80 -18.43
N ALA A 325 31.44 -18.86 -17.13
CA ALA A 325 32.30 -19.67 -16.27
C ALA A 325 31.94 -21.16 -16.34
N ARG A 326 30.66 -21.47 -16.57
CA ARG A 326 30.13 -22.83 -16.68
C ARG A 326 30.23 -23.34 -18.13
N PHE A 327 29.90 -22.50 -19.10
CA PHE A 327 29.81 -22.82 -20.52
C PHE A 327 30.96 -22.19 -21.30
N ALA A 328 32.18 -22.38 -20.82
CA ALA A 328 33.39 -21.97 -21.51
C ALA A 328 33.87 -23.03 -22.51
N PRO A 329 34.46 -22.63 -23.65
CA PRO A 329 35.16 -23.58 -24.51
C PRO A 329 36.22 -24.35 -23.72
N ARG A 330 36.18 -25.65 -23.82
CA ARG A 330 37.18 -26.55 -23.19
C ARG A 330 37.84 -27.39 -24.27
N ALA A 331 39.16 -27.54 -24.21
CA ALA A 331 39.84 -28.47 -25.04
C ALA A 331 39.39 -29.89 -24.71
N PRO A 332 38.81 -30.65 -25.65
CA PRO A 332 38.41 -32.04 -25.40
C PRO A 332 39.65 -32.89 -25.10
N ALA A 333 39.56 -33.78 -24.13
CA ALA A 333 40.61 -34.76 -23.89
C ALA A 333 40.83 -35.61 -25.16
N ALA A 334 42.08 -35.92 -25.47
CA ALA A 334 42.40 -36.82 -26.60
C ALA A 334 41.72 -38.19 -26.34
N GLY A 335 40.95 -38.68 -27.33
CA GLY A 335 40.23 -39.94 -27.20
C GLY A 335 38.92 -39.88 -26.45
N HIS A 336 38.34 -38.67 -26.19
CA HIS A 336 37.03 -38.56 -25.56
C HIS A 336 35.96 -39.32 -26.33
N PRO A 337 35.19 -40.23 -25.70
CA PRO A 337 34.27 -41.16 -26.40
C PRO A 337 33.13 -40.47 -27.18
N TRP A 338 32.82 -39.21 -26.82
CA TRP A 338 31.77 -38.43 -27.50
C TRP A 338 32.33 -37.40 -28.49
N ARG A 339 33.59 -37.56 -28.90
CA ARG A 339 34.18 -36.73 -29.94
C ARG A 339 33.59 -37.11 -31.30
N ALA A 340 32.86 -36.19 -31.92
CA ALA A 340 32.20 -36.36 -33.20
C ALA A 340 32.37 -35.10 -34.06
N ALA A 341 32.27 -35.25 -35.38
CA ALA A 341 32.26 -34.09 -36.29
C ALA A 341 31.00 -33.25 -36.12
N ALA A 342 29.89 -33.86 -35.75
CA ALA A 342 28.64 -33.21 -35.38
C ALA A 342 27.96 -34.02 -34.28
N SER A 343 27.29 -33.37 -33.34
CA SER A 343 26.53 -33.99 -32.29
C SER A 343 25.18 -33.33 -32.12
N PHE A 344 24.17 -34.12 -31.78
CA PHE A 344 22.86 -33.62 -31.34
C PHE A 344 22.62 -34.06 -29.91
N VAL A 345 22.23 -33.11 -29.05
CA VAL A 345 21.85 -33.40 -27.69
C VAL A 345 20.39 -32.94 -27.53
N GLY A 346 19.50 -33.85 -27.25
CA GLY A 346 18.10 -33.59 -27.11
C GLY A 346 17.37 -34.74 -26.45
N ALA A 347 16.14 -34.52 -26.03
CA ALA A 347 15.23 -35.55 -25.55
C ALA A 347 14.09 -35.73 -26.55
N SER A 348 13.59 -36.98 -26.65
CA SER A 348 12.32 -37.26 -27.31
C SER A 348 11.20 -36.63 -26.47
N MET A 349 10.37 -35.86 -27.08
CA MET A 349 9.17 -35.26 -26.44
C MET A 349 7.95 -36.22 -26.54
N ASN A 350 8.16 -37.51 -26.63
CA ASN A 350 7.13 -38.56 -26.65
C ASN A 350 6.67 -38.90 -25.24
#